data_6bf53b669daae8635c525fdc1a688767
#
_entry.id   6bf53b669daae8635c525fdc1a688767
#
_cell.length_a   1.000
_cell.length_b   1.000
_cell.length_c   1.000
_cell.angle_alpha   90.00
_cell.angle_beta   90.00
_cell.angle_gamma   90.00
#
_symmetry.space_group_name_H-M   'P 1'
#
loop_
_entity.id
_entity.type
_entity.pdbx_description
1 polymer ?
#
loop_
_entity_poly.entity_id
_entity_poly.type
_entity_poly.pdbx_seq_one_letter_code
_entity_poly.pdbx_strand_id
1 'polypeptide(L)'
;MANVVPEGEALYGIQLPIQTLTRTLADPWEDDATPADLLRVAQAAEAASLDFVGVCDHVAVPDDDYSANMRTTWYDPVATLAWLGAHTERVHLLSVVWIAPYRHPLLTASSFGTLAHLTGDRVILGVGAGHVEGEFTALGVDFRRRGRLLDECIDAVR
;
A
#
# COMPACT_ATOMS: atom_id res chain seq x y z
N MET A 1 18.40 -4.97 -11.21
CA MET A 1 17.52 -5.19 -10.05
C MET A 1 17.47 -6.68 -9.79
N ALA A 2 17.55 -7.11 -8.54
CA ALA A 2 17.30 -8.50 -8.19
C ALA A 2 15.80 -8.80 -8.37
N ASN A 3 15.46 -10.02 -8.81
CA ASN A 3 14.07 -10.45 -8.82
C ASN A 3 13.57 -10.52 -7.37
N VAL A 4 12.43 -9.89 -7.10
CA VAL A 4 11.77 -9.95 -5.77
C VAL A 4 11.36 -11.41 -5.47
N VAL A 5 10.93 -12.14 -6.50
CA VAL A 5 10.59 -13.56 -6.40
C VAL A 5 11.66 -14.35 -7.13
N PRO A 6 12.39 -15.27 -6.45
CA PRO A 6 13.33 -16.16 -7.11
C PRO A 6 12.64 -17.04 -8.15
N GLU A 7 13.38 -17.46 -9.18
CA GLU A 7 12.82 -18.29 -10.24
C GLU A 7 12.34 -19.64 -9.69
N GLY A 8 11.09 -19.99 -9.98
CA GLY A 8 10.47 -21.24 -9.50
C GLY A 8 9.91 -21.18 -8.09
N GLU A 9 9.98 -20.04 -7.42
CA GLU A 9 9.39 -19.82 -6.09
C GLU A 9 8.10 -18.99 -6.17
N ALA A 10 7.30 -19.03 -5.11
CA ALA A 10 6.14 -18.19 -4.90
C ALA A 10 6.23 -17.53 -3.52
N LEU A 11 5.87 -16.25 -3.44
CA LEU A 11 5.77 -15.53 -2.17
C LEU A 11 4.32 -15.55 -1.68
N TYR A 12 4.14 -15.77 -0.39
CA TYR A 12 2.84 -15.80 0.25
C TYR A 12 2.76 -14.70 1.32
N GLY A 13 1.68 -13.96 1.28
CA GLY A 13 1.47 -12.90 2.25
C GLY A 13 0.02 -12.51 2.40
N ILE A 14 -0.24 -11.49 3.19
CA ILE A 14 -1.59 -10.98 3.41
C ILE A 14 -1.65 -9.48 3.17
N GLN A 15 -2.77 -9.03 2.63
CA GLN A 15 -3.19 -7.66 2.77
C GLN A 15 -3.69 -7.46 4.20
N LEU A 16 -3.19 -6.43 4.88
CA LEU A 16 -3.55 -6.19 6.26
C LEU A 16 -5.02 -5.74 6.38
N PRO A 17 -5.71 -6.13 7.47
CA PRO A 17 -7.07 -5.68 7.77
C PRO A 17 -7.12 -4.18 8.10
N ILE A 18 -8.31 -3.65 8.39
CA ILE A 18 -8.57 -2.25 8.76
C ILE A 18 -8.48 -1.28 7.57
N GLN A 19 -7.74 -1.66 6.55
CA GLN A 19 -7.60 -0.92 5.30
C GLN A 19 -8.34 -1.60 4.13
N THR A 20 -9.20 -2.55 4.44
CA THR A 20 -9.96 -3.26 3.44
C THR A 20 -10.98 -2.37 2.76
N LEU A 21 -11.05 -2.55 1.47
CA LEU A 21 -11.56 -1.65 0.47
C LEU A 21 -13.05 -1.74 0.29
N THR A 22 -13.63 -2.86 0.62
CA THR A 22 -15.05 -3.08 0.38
C THR A 22 -15.71 -3.63 1.63
N ARG A 23 -16.93 -3.18 1.90
CA ARG A 23 -17.73 -3.68 3.03
C ARG A 23 -18.01 -5.18 2.95
N THR A 24 -17.93 -5.75 1.76
CA THR A 24 -18.11 -7.19 1.52
C THR A 24 -16.86 -8.03 1.85
N LEU A 25 -15.71 -7.39 2.03
CA LEU A 25 -14.44 -8.04 2.37
C LEU A 25 -13.95 -7.72 3.79
N ALA A 26 -14.57 -6.73 4.45
CA ALA A 26 -14.24 -6.35 5.81
C ALA A 26 -15.09 -7.14 6.80
N ASP A 27 -14.45 -7.71 7.81
CA ASP A 27 -15.12 -8.35 8.91
C ASP A 27 -15.65 -7.32 9.93
N PRO A 28 -16.77 -7.61 10.65
CA PRO A 28 -17.34 -6.67 11.62
C PRO A 28 -16.39 -6.21 12.72
N TRP A 29 -15.42 -7.03 13.13
CA TRP A 29 -14.44 -6.66 14.16
C TRP A 29 -13.50 -5.54 13.73
N GLU A 30 -13.33 -5.32 12.43
CA GLU A 30 -12.46 -4.28 11.89
C GLU A 30 -13.00 -2.86 12.15
N ASP A 31 -14.31 -2.73 12.43
CA ASP A 31 -14.92 -1.43 12.75
C ASP A 31 -14.42 -0.86 14.08
N ASP A 32 -14.12 -1.73 15.05
CA ASP A 32 -13.60 -1.37 16.37
C ASP A 32 -12.08 -1.57 16.49
N ALA A 33 -11.43 -1.98 15.39
CA ALA A 33 -10.02 -2.30 15.39
C ALA A 33 -9.14 -1.04 15.53
N THR A 34 -8.02 -1.24 16.19
CA THR A 34 -7.06 -0.20 16.52
C THR A 34 -5.72 -0.41 15.79
N PRO A 35 -4.81 0.57 15.76
CA PRO A 35 -3.46 0.36 15.26
C PRO A 35 -2.71 -0.79 15.97
N ALA A 36 -3.02 -1.06 17.25
CA ALA A 36 -2.43 -2.20 17.95
C ALA A 36 -2.90 -3.54 17.37
N ASP A 37 -4.12 -3.62 16.87
CA ASP A 37 -4.65 -4.81 16.20
C ASP A 37 -3.95 -5.03 14.85
N LEU A 38 -3.77 -3.95 14.09
CA LEU A 38 -3.01 -3.97 12.84
C LEU A 38 -1.59 -4.51 13.06
N LEU A 39 -0.90 -4.02 14.10
CA LEU A 39 0.43 -4.48 14.46
C LEU A 39 0.43 -5.97 14.86
N ARG A 40 -0.54 -6.41 15.67
CA ARG A 40 -0.64 -7.82 16.05
C ARG A 40 -0.81 -8.75 14.85
N VAL A 41 -1.59 -8.34 13.85
CA VAL A 41 -1.76 -9.12 12.61
C VAL A 41 -0.45 -9.18 11.82
N ALA A 42 0.26 -8.06 11.68
CA ALA A 42 1.54 -8.03 10.98
C ALA A 42 2.60 -8.91 11.68
N GLN A 43 2.68 -8.85 13.01
CA GLN A 43 3.59 -9.71 13.79
C GLN A 43 3.19 -11.18 13.74
N ALA A 44 1.90 -11.50 13.72
CA ALA A 44 1.42 -12.86 13.55
C ALA A 44 1.77 -13.42 12.15
N ALA A 45 1.65 -12.59 11.11
CA ALA A 45 2.06 -12.95 9.77
C ALA A 45 3.57 -13.28 9.71
N GLU A 46 4.39 -12.44 10.33
CA GLU A 46 5.84 -12.69 10.44
C GLU A 46 6.15 -13.96 11.24
N ALA A 47 5.47 -14.20 12.35
CA ALA A 47 5.65 -15.40 13.16
C ALA A 47 5.22 -16.68 12.40
N ALA A 48 4.22 -16.57 11.55
CA ALA A 48 3.76 -17.64 10.67
C ALA A 48 4.64 -17.82 9.42
N SER A 49 5.73 -17.07 9.30
CA SER A 49 6.66 -17.10 8.16
C SER A 49 6.01 -16.73 6.82
N LEU A 50 5.03 -15.81 6.83
CA LEU A 50 4.57 -15.19 5.61
C LEU A 50 5.66 -14.27 5.06
N ASP A 51 5.75 -14.19 3.73
CA ASP A 51 6.80 -13.45 3.05
C ASP A 51 6.55 -11.94 3.06
N PHE A 52 5.28 -11.51 3.03
CA PHE A 52 4.95 -10.07 3.02
C PHE A 52 3.63 -9.75 3.73
N VAL A 53 3.54 -8.50 4.17
CA VAL A 53 2.30 -7.82 4.56
C VAL A 53 2.03 -6.65 3.63
N GLY A 54 0.79 -6.49 3.19
CA GLY A 54 0.39 -5.49 2.20
C GLY A 54 -0.48 -4.39 2.78
N VAL A 55 -0.25 -3.15 2.32
CA VAL A 55 -1.01 -1.94 2.67
C VAL A 55 -1.49 -1.25 1.41
N CYS A 56 -2.77 -0.84 1.39
CA CYS A 56 -3.40 -0.16 0.27
C CYS A 56 -3.19 1.35 0.31
N ASP A 57 -3.47 2.00 -0.83
CA ASP A 57 -3.32 3.43 -1.00
C ASP A 57 -4.63 4.08 -1.47
N HIS A 58 -5.22 4.89 -0.62
CA HIS A 58 -6.27 5.85 -0.96
C HIS A 58 -6.03 7.14 -0.17
N VAL A 59 -6.30 8.28 -0.78
CA VAL A 59 -6.04 9.59 -0.18
C VAL A 59 -7.34 10.26 0.26
N ALA A 60 -8.35 10.25 -0.59
CA ALA A 60 -9.62 10.93 -0.36
C ALA A 60 -10.74 10.27 -1.15
N VAL A 61 -11.22 9.13 -0.66
CA VAL A 61 -12.38 8.44 -1.27
C VAL A 61 -13.60 9.35 -1.17
N PRO A 62 -14.22 9.74 -2.29
CA PRO A 62 -15.38 10.63 -2.26
C PRO A 62 -16.57 9.94 -1.60
N ASP A 63 -17.39 10.71 -0.90
CA ASP A 63 -18.63 10.23 -0.30
C ASP A 63 -19.75 10.25 -1.36
N ASP A 64 -19.76 9.24 -2.21
CA ASP A 64 -20.72 9.04 -3.30
C ASP A 64 -21.16 7.57 -3.40
N ASP A 65 -21.92 7.24 -4.43
CA ASP A 65 -22.41 5.86 -4.65
C ASP A 65 -21.27 4.82 -4.75
N TYR A 66 -20.07 5.24 -5.18
CA TYR A 66 -18.91 4.38 -5.24
C TYR A 66 -18.38 4.05 -3.84
N SER A 67 -18.34 5.04 -2.95
CA SER A 67 -17.89 4.88 -1.56
C SER A 67 -18.87 4.10 -0.69
N ALA A 68 -20.11 3.90 -1.15
CA ALA A 68 -21.07 3.06 -0.43
C ALA A 68 -20.56 1.63 -0.18
N ASN A 69 -19.63 1.16 -1.02
CA ASN A 69 -18.97 -0.15 -0.92
C ASN A 69 -17.53 -0.08 -0.38
N MET A 70 -17.03 1.11 -0.08
CA MET A 70 -15.68 1.33 0.42
C MET A 70 -15.73 2.06 1.76
N ARG A 71 -14.75 1.86 2.61
CA ARG A 71 -14.55 2.72 3.79
C ARG A 71 -13.94 4.05 3.36
N THR A 72 -14.23 5.09 4.09
CA THR A 72 -13.68 6.43 3.85
C THR A 72 -12.40 6.70 4.63
N THR A 73 -12.06 5.85 5.60
CA THR A 73 -10.84 5.98 6.41
C THR A 73 -9.74 5.12 5.83
N TRP A 74 -8.64 5.76 5.46
CA TRP A 74 -7.46 5.12 4.86
C TRP A 74 -6.20 5.63 5.52
N TYR A 75 -5.25 4.75 5.77
CA TYR A 75 -3.94 5.11 6.28
C TYR A 75 -2.97 5.35 5.13
N ASP A 76 -2.08 6.34 5.28
CA ASP A 76 -1.00 6.53 4.30
C ASP A 76 -0.08 5.30 4.29
N PRO A 77 0.21 4.73 3.11
CA PRO A 77 1.01 3.51 3.02
C PRO A 77 2.42 3.66 3.53
N VAL A 78 3.10 4.77 3.24
CA VAL A 78 4.49 4.97 3.66
C VAL A 78 4.59 5.11 5.17
N ALA A 79 3.71 5.91 5.78
CA ALA A 79 3.65 6.06 7.23
C ALA A 79 3.35 4.73 7.93
N THR A 80 2.38 3.97 7.39
CA THR A 80 1.98 2.67 7.95
C THR A 80 3.10 1.64 7.82
N LEU A 81 3.70 1.51 6.63
CA LEU A 81 4.78 0.57 6.38
C LEU A 81 6.04 0.92 7.20
N ALA A 82 6.35 2.21 7.38
CA ALA A 82 7.47 2.64 8.23
C ALA A 82 7.24 2.26 9.69
N TRP A 83 6.03 2.47 10.19
CA TRP A 83 5.67 2.07 11.54
C TRP A 83 5.70 0.55 11.73
N LEU A 84 5.15 -0.22 10.81
CA LEU A 84 5.23 -1.68 10.83
C LEU A 84 6.68 -2.17 10.72
N GLY A 85 7.48 -1.55 9.86
CA GLY A 85 8.89 -1.87 9.68
C GLY A 85 9.75 -1.69 10.93
N ALA A 86 9.38 -0.75 11.80
CA ALA A 86 10.02 -0.55 13.11
C ALA A 86 9.63 -1.61 14.16
N HIS A 87 8.59 -2.40 13.91
CA HIS A 87 8.04 -3.39 14.84
C HIS A 87 8.08 -4.83 14.32
N THR A 88 8.71 -5.03 13.16
CA THR A 88 8.92 -6.33 12.50
C THR A 88 10.38 -6.46 12.05
N GLU A 89 10.88 -7.68 11.84
CA GLU A 89 12.30 -7.91 11.55
C GLU A 89 12.54 -8.55 10.17
N ARG A 90 11.62 -9.37 9.66
CA ARG A 90 11.84 -10.21 8.48
C ARG A 90 10.83 -10.02 7.36
N VAL A 91 9.54 -9.87 7.71
CA VAL A 91 8.46 -9.78 6.72
C VAL A 91 8.67 -8.58 5.78
N HIS A 92 8.45 -8.79 4.49
CA HIS A 92 8.50 -7.70 3.52
C HIS A 92 7.29 -6.79 3.64
N LEU A 93 7.52 -5.53 3.36
CA LEU A 93 6.56 -4.43 3.46
C LEU A 93 6.11 -4.05 2.06
N LEU A 94 4.90 -4.44 1.68
CA LEU A 94 4.37 -4.30 0.32
C LEU A 94 3.31 -3.20 0.24
N SER A 95 3.43 -2.28 -0.72
CA SER A 95 2.28 -1.45 -1.13
C SER A 95 1.41 -2.21 -2.15
N VAL A 96 0.10 -2.36 -1.85
CA VAL A 96 -0.86 -3.11 -2.69
C VAL A 96 -2.09 -2.25 -2.99
N VAL A 97 -2.02 -1.33 -3.90
CA VAL A 97 -0.85 -0.85 -4.62
C VAL A 97 -0.64 0.63 -4.30
N TRP A 98 0.57 1.16 -4.39
CA TRP A 98 0.83 2.59 -4.41
C TRP A 98 0.26 3.21 -5.69
N ILE A 99 -0.63 4.18 -5.57
CA ILE A 99 -1.21 4.87 -6.72
C ILE A 99 -0.21 5.92 -7.20
N ALA A 100 0.68 5.51 -8.09
CA ALA A 100 1.80 6.33 -8.53
C ALA A 100 1.39 7.72 -9.06
N PRO A 101 0.27 7.87 -9.81
CA PRO A 101 -0.16 9.18 -10.31
C PRO A 101 -0.59 10.20 -9.27
N TYR A 102 -0.83 9.81 -8.01
CA TYR A 102 -1.23 10.76 -6.97
C TYR A 102 -0.08 11.65 -6.50
N ARG A 103 1.17 11.28 -6.77
CA ARG A 103 2.35 11.99 -6.23
C ARG A 103 3.41 12.20 -7.31
N HIS A 104 4.22 13.21 -7.09
CA HIS A 104 5.38 13.44 -7.96
C HIS A 104 6.35 12.25 -7.87
N PRO A 105 6.89 11.73 -9.00
CA PRO A 105 7.78 10.57 -9.01
C PRO A 105 8.98 10.66 -8.06
N LEU A 106 9.58 11.85 -7.93
CA LEU A 106 10.69 12.07 -7.00
C LEU A 106 10.27 11.90 -5.52
N LEU A 107 9.02 12.21 -5.17
CA LEU A 107 8.52 11.97 -3.81
C LEU A 107 8.36 10.47 -3.56
N THR A 108 7.86 9.72 -4.55
CA THR A 108 7.78 8.27 -4.48
C THR A 108 9.17 7.65 -4.28
N ALA A 109 10.13 8.03 -5.12
CA ALA A 109 11.52 7.54 -5.03
C ALA A 109 12.15 7.87 -3.65
N SER A 110 11.99 9.11 -3.18
CA SER A 110 12.53 9.53 -1.88
C SER A 110 11.89 8.78 -0.71
N SER A 111 10.57 8.64 -0.70
CA SER A 111 9.84 8.00 0.41
C SER A 111 10.16 6.50 0.48
N PHE A 112 10.05 5.80 -0.64
CA PHE A 112 10.30 4.35 -0.67
C PHE A 112 11.80 4.00 -0.56
N GLY A 113 12.69 4.84 -1.12
CA GLY A 113 14.13 4.69 -0.91
C GLY A 113 14.52 4.87 0.56
N THR A 114 13.95 5.86 1.24
CA THR A 114 14.16 6.05 2.69
C THR A 114 13.59 4.86 3.48
N LEU A 115 12.38 4.43 3.17
CA LEU A 115 11.74 3.29 3.82
C LEU A 115 12.57 2.02 3.66
N ALA A 116 13.06 1.73 2.45
CA ALA A 116 13.93 0.59 2.18
C ALA A 116 15.21 0.65 3.03
N HIS A 117 15.87 1.81 3.05
CA HIS A 117 17.08 2.00 3.88
C HIS A 117 16.84 1.77 5.36
N LEU A 118 15.75 2.33 5.91
CA LEU A 118 15.41 2.19 7.34
C LEU A 118 15.00 0.78 7.74
N THR A 119 14.51 -0.01 6.80
CA THR A 119 14.00 -1.37 7.06
C THR A 119 14.93 -2.50 6.59
N GLY A 120 16.14 -2.16 6.12
CA GLY A 120 17.10 -3.15 5.63
C GLY A 120 16.64 -3.83 4.34
N ASP A 121 16.16 -3.03 3.38
CA ASP A 121 15.71 -3.46 2.05
C ASP A 121 14.51 -4.44 2.02
N ARG A 122 13.66 -4.40 3.06
CA ARG A 122 12.45 -5.23 3.15
C ARG A 122 11.24 -4.66 2.41
N VAL A 123 11.42 -3.73 1.50
CA VAL A 123 10.30 -3.03 0.83
C VAL A 123 10.04 -3.61 -0.56
N ILE A 124 8.77 -3.85 -0.85
CA ILE A 124 8.27 -4.16 -2.19
C ILE A 124 7.34 -3.04 -2.62
N LEU A 125 7.74 -2.27 -3.64
CA LEU A 125 6.92 -1.21 -4.20
C LEU A 125 6.00 -1.78 -5.29
N GLY A 126 4.79 -2.18 -4.90
CA GLY A 126 3.72 -2.49 -5.84
C GLY A 126 3.03 -1.19 -6.27
N VAL A 127 2.94 -0.97 -7.58
CA VAL A 127 2.40 0.28 -8.16
C VAL A 127 1.15 0.05 -9.00
N GLY A 128 0.28 1.05 -9.06
CA GLY A 128 -0.91 1.04 -9.89
C GLY A 128 -1.26 2.41 -10.43
N ALA A 129 -2.08 2.43 -11.50
CA ALA A 129 -2.54 3.65 -12.13
C ALA A 129 -3.67 4.36 -11.36
N GLY A 130 -4.34 3.67 -10.46
CA GLY A 130 -5.55 4.17 -9.79
C GLY A 130 -6.82 4.08 -10.63
N HIS A 131 -7.98 4.09 -9.96
CA HIS A 131 -9.27 3.91 -10.62
C HIS A 131 -10.39 4.81 -10.07
N VAL A 132 -10.18 5.48 -8.94
CA VAL A 132 -11.18 6.36 -8.30
C VAL A 132 -11.03 7.79 -8.84
N GLU A 133 -11.79 8.16 -9.85
CA GLU A 133 -11.68 9.47 -10.53
C GLU A 133 -11.85 10.65 -9.57
N GLY A 134 -12.69 10.49 -8.54
CA GLY A 134 -12.91 11.52 -7.52
C GLY A 134 -11.64 11.88 -6.74
N GLU A 135 -10.77 10.90 -6.45
CA GLU A 135 -9.49 11.18 -5.79
C GLU A 135 -8.55 11.97 -6.70
N PHE A 136 -8.51 11.66 -8.01
CA PHE A 136 -7.74 12.44 -9.00
C PHE A 136 -8.22 13.88 -9.05
N THR A 137 -9.54 14.08 -9.05
CA THR A 137 -10.13 15.42 -9.04
C THR A 137 -9.74 16.18 -7.78
N ALA A 138 -9.83 15.57 -6.62
CA ALA A 138 -9.45 16.18 -5.34
C ALA A 138 -7.96 16.55 -5.28
N LEU A 139 -7.11 15.76 -5.93
CA LEU A 139 -5.66 16.01 -6.01
C LEU A 139 -5.26 16.95 -7.17
N GLY A 140 -6.20 17.37 -8.03
CA GLY A 140 -5.91 18.19 -9.21
C GLY A 140 -5.13 17.44 -10.29
N VAL A 141 -5.24 16.12 -10.34
CA VAL A 141 -4.54 15.26 -11.31
C VAL A 141 -5.51 14.83 -12.42
N ASP A 142 -5.08 14.91 -13.66
CA ASP A 142 -5.91 14.46 -14.80
C ASP A 142 -6.01 12.92 -14.83
N PHE A 143 -7.20 12.41 -14.52
CA PHE A 143 -7.51 10.98 -14.51
C PHE A 143 -7.19 10.28 -15.83
N ARG A 144 -7.37 10.95 -16.97
CA ARG A 144 -7.11 10.37 -18.29
C ARG A 144 -5.62 10.11 -18.55
N ARG A 145 -4.75 10.81 -17.82
CA ARG A 145 -3.29 10.67 -17.92
C ARG A 145 -2.71 9.60 -16.98
N ARG A 146 -3.52 8.97 -16.14
CA ARG A 146 -3.04 8.08 -15.06
C ARG A 146 -2.10 6.96 -15.53
N GLY A 147 -2.34 6.35 -16.70
CA GLY A 147 -1.45 5.33 -17.26
C GLY A 147 -0.08 5.89 -17.60
N ARG A 148 -0.03 7.03 -18.30
CA ARG A 148 1.23 7.70 -18.63
C ARG A 148 1.99 8.15 -17.37
N LEU A 149 1.27 8.67 -16.37
CA LEU A 149 1.88 9.09 -15.10
C LEU A 149 2.45 7.90 -14.32
N LEU A 150 1.83 6.72 -14.42
CA LEU A 150 2.38 5.49 -13.88
C LEU A 150 3.70 5.12 -14.57
N ASP A 151 3.73 5.15 -15.90
CA ASP A 151 4.95 4.84 -16.67
C ASP A 151 6.08 5.82 -16.31
N GLU A 152 5.79 7.13 -16.28
CA GLU A 152 6.74 8.18 -15.87
C GLU A 152 7.27 7.94 -14.43
N CYS A 153 6.41 7.46 -13.51
CA CYS A 153 6.83 7.14 -12.15
C CYS A 153 7.76 5.92 -12.12
N ILE A 154 7.40 4.85 -12.83
CA ILE A 154 8.22 3.63 -12.89
C ILE A 154 9.61 3.96 -13.45
N ASP A 155 9.68 4.78 -14.49
CA ASP A 155 10.97 5.18 -15.11
C ASP A 155 11.81 6.03 -14.16
N ALA A 156 11.20 6.87 -13.34
CA ALA A 156 11.90 7.74 -12.41
C ALA A 156 12.41 7.03 -11.14
N VAL A 157 11.81 5.88 -10.77
CA VAL A 157 12.18 5.12 -9.55
C VAL A 157 13.22 4.03 -9.86
N ARG A 158 13.47 3.74 -11.14
CA ARG A 158 14.47 2.78 -11.60
C ARG A 158 15.88 3.38 -11.61
#